data_3f670e84c06977f116587525a9f0356a
#
_entry.id   3f670e84c06977f116587525a9f0356a
#
_cell.length_a   1.000
_cell.length_b   1.000
_cell.length_c   1.000
_cell.angle_alpha   90.00
_cell.angle_beta   90.00
_cell.angle_gamma   90.00
#
_symmetry.space_group_name_H-M   'P 1'
#
loop_
_entity.id
_entity.type
_entity.pdbx_description
1 polymer ?
#
loop_
_entity_poly.entity_id
_entity_poly.type
_entity_poly.pdbx_seq_one_letter_code
_entity_poly.pdbx_strand_id
1 'polypeptide(L)'
;MRRPAKARSSKTRDGDLTSESYAMLRATVGAVTNRPLVEANIALPLHDGDDAYPQMLAAIKTAQKTVALTSYIFRSDKIGQEFIDALGEANQRGVMVRVLIDGFGSSRKTFRHFKQQNVPVVRFMNSIWPWQMHFLNLRQHKKVLIIDGVKAFIGGLNIADENTGRKRQKITVRDTHFRISGPVVRQITADFIDDWLFATGEVLDDALWNSDHHMSGKVKARIIVSGPDQETEQLSITLLSAITAAQKSIKIATPYFLPDELLMSALQLAATRGIEVKIVIPEFSDHAPMDWAMHAHIGPLLQVGCLVYRAPQPFNHSKLMVVDDAWCLFGSPNWDTRSMRLNFEMAIEVYDSLLASQLSLIIDQNGVKPMTLNELEARSLVVKCRDAAVRLLIPYL
;
A
#
# COMPACT_ATOMS: atom_id res chain seq x y z
N MET A 1 -34.18 -29.33 15.39
CA MET A 1 -33.11 -30.33 15.14
C MET A 1 -32.50 -30.07 13.76
N ARG A 2 -31.34 -29.41 13.69
CA ARG A 2 -30.59 -29.25 12.44
C ARG A 2 -29.46 -30.31 12.42
N ARG A 3 -29.40 -31.11 11.35
CA ARG A 3 -28.35 -32.13 11.16
C ARG A 3 -26.99 -31.43 10.97
N PRO A 4 -25.90 -31.93 11.55
CA PRO A 4 -24.56 -31.41 11.31
C PRO A 4 -24.13 -31.72 9.87
N ALA A 5 -23.62 -30.71 9.17
CA ALA A 5 -23.02 -30.90 7.86
C ALA A 5 -21.75 -31.75 7.96
N LYS A 6 -21.67 -32.80 7.17
CA LYS A 6 -20.48 -33.64 7.05
C LYS A 6 -19.31 -32.78 6.55
N ALA A 7 -18.24 -32.74 7.34
CA ALA A 7 -16.95 -32.19 6.91
C ALA A 7 -16.49 -32.98 5.65
N ARG A 8 -16.47 -32.29 4.53
CA ARG A 8 -15.75 -32.74 3.33
C ARG A 8 -14.27 -32.40 3.53
N SER A 9 -13.45 -33.46 3.64
CA SER A 9 -12.00 -33.35 3.48
C SER A 9 -11.69 -32.77 2.10
N SER A 10 -11.40 -31.46 2.03
CA SER A 10 -10.88 -30.85 0.83
C SER A 10 -9.36 -30.87 0.91
N LYS A 11 -8.72 -31.64 0.05
CA LYS A 11 -7.35 -31.36 -0.38
C LYS A 11 -7.35 -29.91 -0.86
N THR A 12 -6.61 -29.03 -0.18
CA THR A 12 -6.34 -27.64 -0.59
C THR A 12 -5.70 -27.70 -1.97
N ARG A 13 -6.50 -27.50 -3.01
CA ARG A 13 -5.97 -27.10 -4.31
C ARG A 13 -5.64 -25.63 -4.18
N ASP A 14 -4.41 -25.25 -4.50
CA ASP A 14 -4.02 -23.87 -4.73
C ASP A 14 -5.03 -23.16 -5.63
N GLY A 15 -5.25 -21.86 -5.44
CA GLY A 15 -6.15 -21.12 -6.31
C GLY A 15 -5.72 -21.27 -7.77
N ASP A 16 -6.65 -21.66 -8.61
CA ASP A 16 -6.36 -21.93 -10.02
C ASP A 16 -6.27 -20.61 -10.80
N LEU A 17 -5.06 -20.08 -10.90
CA LEU A 17 -4.76 -18.87 -11.69
C LEU A 17 -5.09 -19.00 -13.18
N THR A 18 -5.37 -20.21 -13.68
CA THR A 18 -5.78 -20.46 -15.06
C THR A 18 -7.29 -20.36 -15.24
N SER A 19 -8.07 -20.23 -14.16
CA SER A 19 -9.52 -20.15 -14.21
C SER A 19 -9.99 -18.92 -15.03
N GLU A 20 -11.19 -19.01 -15.57
CA GLU A 20 -11.83 -17.93 -16.31
C GLU A 20 -11.96 -16.65 -15.50
N SER A 21 -12.25 -16.75 -14.19
CA SER A 21 -12.35 -15.59 -13.28
C SER A 21 -11.04 -14.80 -13.21
N TYR A 22 -9.89 -15.49 -13.12
CA TYR A 22 -8.59 -14.82 -13.14
C TYR A 22 -8.19 -14.32 -14.53
N ALA A 23 -8.66 -14.96 -15.60
CA ALA A 23 -8.49 -14.45 -16.97
C ALA A 23 -9.24 -13.12 -17.15
N MET A 24 -10.48 -13.03 -16.65
CA MET A 24 -11.26 -11.80 -16.63
C MET A 24 -10.62 -10.71 -15.76
N LEU A 25 -10.14 -11.05 -14.56
CA LEU A 25 -9.41 -10.11 -13.70
C LEU A 25 -8.20 -9.50 -14.44
N ARG A 26 -7.35 -10.34 -15.04
CA ARG A 26 -6.19 -9.87 -15.82
C ARG A 26 -6.58 -8.95 -16.96
N ALA A 27 -7.63 -9.29 -17.69
CA ALA A 27 -8.12 -8.51 -18.84
C ALA A 27 -8.68 -7.16 -18.38
N THR A 28 -9.53 -7.14 -17.34
CA THR A 28 -10.13 -5.91 -16.78
C THR A 28 -9.07 -4.96 -16.26
N VAL A 29 -8.15 -5.46 -15.42
CA VAL A 29 -7.08 -4.60 -14.87
C VAL A 29 -6.14 -4.13 -15.99
N GLY A 30 -5.88 -4.97 -17.01
CA GLY A 30 -5.12 -4.56 -18.20
C GLY A 30 -5.76 -3.42 -18.97
N ALA A 31 -7.07 -3.50 -19.17
CA ALA A 31 -7.83 -2.47 -19.88
C ALA A 31 -7.90 -1.15 -19.09
N VAL A 32 -8.14 -1.23 -17.77
CA VAL A 32 -8.28 -0.06 -16.91
C VAL A 32 -6.95 0.67 -16.71
N THR A 33 -5.85 -0.07 -16.52
CA THR A 33 -4.53 0.52 -16.26
C THR A 33 -3.77 0.87 -17.54
N ASN A 34 -4.18 0.32 -18.68
CA ASN A 34 -3.42 0.37 -19.93
C ASN A 34 -1.95 -0.08 -19.78
N ARG A 35 -1.69 -0.98 -18.81
CA ARG A 35 -0.35 -1.51 -18.52
C ARG A 35 -0.33 -3.02 -18.72
N PRO A 36 0.71 -3.58 -19.34
CA PRO A 36 0.84 -5.03 -19.50
C PRO A 36 1.15 -5.70 -18.17
N LEU A 37 0.61 -6.89 -17.96
CA LEU A 37 1.09 -7.81 -16.94
C LEU A 37 2.44 -8.37 -17.40
N VAL A 38 3.53 -8.05 -16.70
CA VAL A 38 4.89 -8.46 -17.07
C VAL A 38 5.37 -9.64 -16.22
N GLU A 39 6.08 -10.55 -16.86
CA GLU A 39 6.61 -11.77 -16.23
C GLU A 39 8.08 -11.57 -15.77
N ALA A 40 8.65 -12.62 -15.20
CA ALA A 40 10.06 -12.67 -14.78
C ALA A 40 10.45 -11.68 -13.68
N ASN A 41 9.52 -11.32 -12.80
CA ASN A 41 9.81 -10.48 -11.66
C ASN A 41 10.15 -11.29 -10.41
N ILE A 42 10.79 -10.63 -9.45
CA ILE A 42 10.98 -11.08 -8.08
C ILE A 42 10.30 -10.06 -7.16
N ALA A 43 9.49 -10.53 -6.22
CA ALA A 43 8.89 -9.71 -5.17
C ALA A 43 9.15 -10.38 -3.82
N LEU A 44 9.83 -9.69 -2.91
CA LEU A 44 10.20 -10.21 -1.60
C LEU A 44 9.65 -9.29 -0.51
N PRO A 45 8.83 -9.77 0.41
CA PRO A 45 8.37 -8.99 1.54
C PRO A 45 9.51 -8.72 2.52
N LEU A 46 9.53 -7.51 3.07
CA LEU A 46 10.44 -7.01 4.08
C LEU A 46 9.62 -6.56 5.28
N HIS A 47 9.96 -7.06 6.45
CA HIS A 47 9.19 -6.81 7.67
C HIS A 47 9.78 -5.62 8.43
N ASP A 48 8.97 -4.61 8.62
CA ASP A 48 9.31 -3.39 9.37
C ASP A 48 10.56 -2.66 8.82
N GLY A 49 10.91 -1.54 9.42
CA GLY A 49 12.10 -0.78 9.02
C GLY A 49 13.41 -1.52 9.32
N ASP A 50 13.42 -2.43 10.32
CA ASP A 50 14.62 -3.17 10.69
C ASP A 50 15.12 -4.11 9.59
N ASP A 51 14.22 -4.63 8.76
CA ASP A 51 14.56 -5.45 7.59
C ASP A 51 14.70 -4.59 6.31
N ALA A 52 13.81 -3.62 6.12
CA ALA A 52 13.76 -2.83 4.89
C ALA A 52 14.89 -1.79 4.79
N TYR A 53 15.11 -0.98 5.82
CA TYR A 53 16.05 0.16 5.73
C TYR A 53 17.50 -0.24 5.49
N PRO A 54 18.06 -1.30 6.12
CA PRO A 54 19.42 -1.74 5.79
C PRO A 54 19.58 -2.11 4.32
N GLN A 55 18.57 -2.76 3.72
CA GLN A 55 18.60 -3.16 2.32
C GLN A 55 18.43 -1.95 1.38
N MET A 56 17.57 -0.99 1.74
CA MET A 56 17.38 0.26 0.99
C MET A 56 18.67 1.11 1.02
N LEU A 57 19.26 1.31 2.19
CA LEU A 57 20.51 2.07 2.36
C LEU A 57 21.68 1.41 1.62
N ALA A 58 21.79 0.08 1.70
CA ALA A 58 22.82 -0.67 0.95
C ALA A 58 22.61 -0.49 -0.57
N ALA A 59 21.38 -0.49 -1.04
CA ALA A 59 21.06 -0.28 -2.45
C ALA A 59 21.43 1.14 -2.92
N ILE A 60 21.15 2.19 -2.13
CA ILE A 60 21.55 3.58 -2.41
C ILE A 60 23.10 3.68 -2.46
N LYS A 61 23.80 3.06 -1.51
CA LYS A 61 25.26 3.08 -1.46
C LYS A 61 25.92 2.42 -2.68
N THR A 62 25.27 1.42 -3.28
CA THR A 62 25.78 0.69 -4.44
C THR A 62 25.24 1.19 -5.78
N ALA A 63 24.36 2.17 -5.78
CA ALA A 63 23.81 2.78 -6.99
C ALA A 63 24.91 3.34 -7.92
N GLN A 64 24.77 3.11 -9.23
CA GLN A 64 25.73 3.49 -10.26
C GLN A 64 25.24 4.60 -11.18
N LYS A 65 23.94 4.69 -11.46
CA LYS A 65 23.36 5.61 -12.44
C LYS A 65 22.33 6.54 -11.83
N THR A 66 21.28 5.98 -11.23
CA THR A 66 20.10 6.76 -10.79
C THR A 66 19.57 6.28 -9.46
N VAL A 67 19.06 7.23 -8.66
CA VAL A 67 18.28 6.98 -7.45
C VAL A 67 17.05 7.89 -7.45
N ALA A 68 15.87 7.28 -7.49
CA ALA A 68 14.60 7.97 -7.29
C ALA A 68 14.00 7.59 -5.94
N LEU A 69 13.55 8.58 -5.18
CA LEU A 69 12.89 8.34 -3.89
C LEU A 69 11.61 9.19 -3.79
N THR A 70 10.50 8.52 -3.50
CA THR A 70 9.24 9.18 -3.13
C THR A 70 8.83 8.74 -1.73
N SER A 71 8.42 9.70 -0.87
CA SER A 71 7.93 9.40 0.47
C SER A 71 6.86 10.39 0.91
N TYR A 72 5.81 9.89 1.57
CA TYR A 72 4.81 10.75 2.21
C TYR A 72 5.38 11.41 3.47
N ILE A 73 5.85 10.60 4.43
CA ILE A 73 6.52 11.08 5.63
C ILE A 73 8.00 10.77 5.55
N PHE A 74 8.80 11.83 5.69
CA PHE A 74 10.25 11.73 5.85
C PHE A 74 10.64 12.53 7.09
N ARG A 75 11.01 11.84 8.17
CA ARG A 75 11.39 12.46 9.44
C ARG A 75 12.84 12.95 9.40
N SER A 76 13.14 14.00 10.18
CA SER A 76 14.53 14.43 10.41
C SER A 76 15.09 13.83 11.71
N ASP A 77 14.85 12.53 11.91
CA ASP A 77 15.36 11.69 12.98
C ASP A 77 16.62 10.94 12.52
N LYS A 78 17.05 9.94 13.29
CA LYS A 78 18.28 9.22 12.99
C LYS A 78 18.21 8.45 11.67
N ILE A 79 17.13 7.73 11.42
CA ILE A 79 16.92 7.00 10.15
C ILE A 79 16.85 7.99 8.98
N GLY A 80 16.09 9.07 9.12
CA GLY A 80 16.01 10.10 8.07
C GLY A 80 17.38 10.70 7.76
N GLN A 81 18.24 10.93 8.77
CA GLN A 81 19.59 11.41 8.54
C GLN A 81 20.45 10.38 7.81
N GLU A 82 20.39 9.09 8.20
CA GLU A 82 21.13 8.01 7.50
C GLU A 82 20.76 7.93 6.00
N PHE A 83 19.45 8.13 5.67
CA PHE A 83 19.01 8.19 4.27
C PHE A 83 19.53 9.45 3.55
N ILE A 84 19.46 10.62 4.17
CA ILE A 84 19.95 11.88 3.58
C ILE A 84 21.45 11.78 3.31
N ASP A 85 22.23 11.24 4.23
CA ASP A 85 23.67 11.07 4.08
C ASP A 85 23.99 10.10 2.94
N ALA A 86 23.31 8.94 2.87
CA ALA A 86 23.50 7.96 1.80
C ALA A 86 23.14 8.54 0.41
N LEU A 87 22.05 9.34 0.31
CA LEU A 87 21.66 10.03 -0.92
C LEU A 87 22.66 11.12 -1.31
N GLY A 88 23.20 11.86 -0.32
CA GLY A 88 24.25 12.84 -0.53
C GLY A 88 25.55 12.20 -1.04
N GLU A 89 25.99 11.09 -0.45
CA GLU A 89 27.13 10.31 -0.91
C GLU A 89 26.92 9.78 -2.34
N ALA A 90 25.70 9.30 -2.67
CA ALA A 90 25.37 8.85 -4.02
C ALA A 90 25.47 10.01 -5.02
N ASN A 91 24.92 11.18 -4.69
CA ASN A 91 25.01 12.37 -5.51
C ASN A 91 26.47 12.85 -5.73
N GLN A 92 27.31 12.79 -4.68
CA GLN A 92 28.73 13.11 -4.78
C GLN A 92 29.50 12.13 -5.68
N ARG A 93 29.09 10.88 -5.78
CA ARG A 93 29.65 9.90 -6.72
C ARG A 93 29.24 10.12 -8.17
N GLY A 94 28.36 11.11 -8.44
CA GLY A 94 27.84 11.40 -9.78
C GLY A 94 26.56 10.60 -10.13
N VAL A 95 25.97 9.90 -9.16
CA VAL A 95 24.66 9.26 -9.36
C VAL A 95 23.57 10.33 -9.45
N MET A 96 22.67 10.21 -10.42
CA MET A 96 21.57 11.15 -10.57
C MET A 96 20.48 10.87 -9.53
N VAL A 97 20.43 11.70 -8.50
CA VAL A 97 19.47 11.57 -7.40
C VAL A 97 18.28 12.48 -7.64
N ARG A 98 17.05 11.97 -7.48
CA ARG A 98 15.80 12.75 -7.48
C ARG A 98 14.93 12.31 -6.32
N VAL A 99 14.57 13.25 -5.45
CA VAL A 99 13.78 12.99 -4.23
C VAL A 99 12.50 13.81 -4.28
N LEU A 100 11.35 13.14 -4.22
CA LEU A 100 10.03 13.74 -4.19
C LEU A 100 9.36 13.46 -2.84
N ILE A 101 9.12 14.48 -2.04
CA ILE A 101 8.56 14.34 -0.69
C ILE A 101 7.27 15.16 -0.58
N ASP A 102 6.24 14.56 0.02
CA ASP A 102 5.00 15.26 0.29
C ASP A 102 5.22 16.49 1.18
N GLY A 103 4.59 17.59 0.79
CA GLY A 103 4.76 18.88 1.45
C GLY A 103 4.08 18.99 2.80
N PHE A 104 3.10 18.13 3.08
CA PHE A 104 2.33 18.11 4.33
C PHE A 104 2.91 17.09 5.32
N GLY A 105 3.24 15.88 4.85
CA GLY A 105 3.74 14.79 5.71
C GLY A 105 5.14 15.04 6.28
N SER A 106 5.92 16.00 5.72
CA SER A 106 7.32 16.20 6.09
C SER A 106 7.63 17.63 6.54
N SER A 107 8.52 17.77 7.53
CA SER A 107 8.82 19.06 8.15
C SER A 107 9.78 19.92 7.33
N ARG A 108 9.73 21.25 7.54
CA ARG A 108 10.72 22.18 6.93
C ARG A 108 12.17 21.86 7.34
N LYS A 109 12.37 21.24 8.51
CA LYS A 109 13.69 20.82 8.99
C LYS A 109 14.25 19.71 8.08
N THR A 110 13.43 18.76 7.66
CA THR A 110 13.81 17.70 6.72
C THR A 110 14.36 18.27 5.42
N PHE A 111 13.64 19.21 4.78
CA PHE A 111 14.09 19.85 3.54
C PHE A 111 15.39 20.66 3.71
N ARG A 112 15.62 21.26 4.88
CA ARG A 112 16.88 21.97 5.18
C ARG A 112 18.05 20.99 5.23
N HIS A 113 17.87 19.80 5.82
CA HIS A 113 18.92 18.78 5.86
C HIS A 113 19.28 18.25 4.47
N PHE A 114 18.28 17.99 3.60
CA PHE A 114 18.53 17.64 2.18
C PHE A 114 19.37 18.73 1.47
N LYS A 115 19.02 19.99 1.66
CA LYS A 115 19.76 21.13 1.08
C LYS A 115 21.19 21.21 1.58
N GLN A 116 21.45 20.92 2.88
CA GLN A 116 22.80 20.92 3.46
C GLN A 116 23.68 19.83 2.84
N GLN A 117 23.11 18.71 2.44
CA GLN A 117 23.83 17.60 1.77
C GLN A 117 23.82 17.72 0.23
N ASN A 118 23.35 18.85 -0.32
CA ASN A 118 23.22 19.08 -1.75
C ASN A 118 22.41 17.99 -2.49
N VAL A 119 21.45 17.35 -1.83
CA VAL A 119 20.57 16.35 -2.44
C VAL A 119 19.41 17.06 -3.13
N PRO A 120 19.18 16.82 -4.44
CA PRO A 120 18.01 17.35 -5.16
C PRO A 120 16.71 16.80 -4.57
N VAL A 121 15.95 17.66 -3.89
CA VAL A 121 14.67 17.34 -3.28
C VAL A 121 13.60 18.33 -3.71
N VAL A 122 12.43 17.81 -4.09
CA VAL A 122 11.25 18.58 -4.43
C VAL A 122 10.16 18.34 -3.41
N ARG A 123 9.47 19.42 -3.05
CA ARG A 123 8.34 19.40 -2.15
C ARG A 123 7.06 19.33 -2.97
N PHE A 124 6.38 18.18 -2.95
CA PHE A 124 5.14 17.97 -3.68
C PHE A 124 4.00 18.82 -3.12
N MET A 125 3.29 19.53 -4.00
CA MET A 125 2.05 20.28 -3.70
C MET A 125 2.09 21.12 -2.41
N ASN A 126 2.98 22.10 -2.36
CA ASN A 126 3.12 23.00 -1.21
C ASN A 126 2.79 24.45 -1.57
N SER A 127 1.71 24.69 -2.28
CA SER A 127 1.33 26.06 -2.62
C SER A 127 0.20 26.56 -1.72
N ILE A 128 0.39 27.73 -1.14
CA ILE A 128 -0.62 28.48 -0.35
C ILE A 128 -1.37 29.51 -1.21
N TRP A 129 -1.16 29.53 -2.53
CA TRP A 129 -1.82 30.47 -3.41
C TRP A 129 -3.30 30.12 -3.58
N PRO A 130 -4.25 31.10 -3.49
CA PRO A 130 -5.68 30.84 -3.53
C PRO A 130 -6.17 30.07 -4.77
N TRP A 131 -5.56 30.29 -5.94
CA TRP A 131 -5.91 29.57 -7.18
C TRP A 131 -5.38 28.14 -7.26
N GLN A 132 -4.50 27.76 -6.35
CA GLN A 132 -3.99 26.38 -6.21
C GLN A 132 -4.64 25.63 -5.02
N MET A 133 -5.62 26.24 -4.36
CA MET A 133 -6.31 25.62 -3.21
C MET A 133 -7.02 24.30 -3.57
N HIS A 134 -7.39 24.09 -4.83
CA HIS A 134 -7.95 22.80 -5.28
C HIS A 134 -7.00 21.63 -5.08
N PHE A 135 -5.68 21.90 -5.09
CA PHE A 135 -4.64 20.88 -4.91
C PHE A 135 -4.21 20.69 -3.44
N LEU A 136 -4.72 21.52 -2.50
CA LEU A 136 -4.35 21.42 -1.07
C LEU A 136 -4.73 20.08 -0.43
N ASN A 137 -5.70 19.36 -1.00
CA ASN A 137 -6.12 18.04 -0.53
C ASN A 137 -5.36 16.87 -1.16
N LEU A 138 -4.59 17.12 -2.22
CA LEU A 138 -3.81 16.09 -2.88
C LEU A 138 -2.55 15.76 -2.08
N ARG A 139 -2.23 14.47 -1.97
CA ARG A 139 -1.05 13.98 -1.25
C ARG A 139 -0.25 13.01 -2.11
N GLN A 140 1.05 13.17 -2.11
CA GLN A 140 1.94 12.14 -2.62
C GLN A 140 2.11 11.06 -1.55
N HIS A 141 1.27 10.02 -1.63
CA HIS A 141 1.23 8.99 -0.61
C HIS A 141 2.05 7.74 -1.00
N LYS A 142 2.66 7.72 -2.18
CA LYS A 142 3.58 6.66 -2.60
C LYS A 142 4.82 6.61 -1.70
N LYS A 143 5.34 5.41 -1.43
CA LYS A 143 6.59 5.15 -0.73
C LYS A 143 7.42 4.22 -1.60
N VAL A 144 8.27 4.82 -2.41
CA VAL A 144 9.00 4.14 -3.49
C VAL A 144 10.45 4.59 -3.49
N LEU A 145 11.37 3.63 -3.54
CA LEU A 145 12.79 3.86 -3.82
C LEU A 145 13.15 3.03 -5.05
N ILE A 146 13.74 3.66 -6.07
CA ILE A 146 14.18 3.01 -7.30
C ILE A 146 15.68 3.19 -7.43
N ILE A 147 16.40 2.12 -7.75
CA ILE A 147 17.85 2.09 -7.92
C ILE A 147 18.20 1.63 -9.33
N ASP A 148 18.87 2.47 -10.08
CA ASP A 148 19.41 2.20 -11.44
C ASP A 148 18.35 1.69 -12.43
N GLY A 149 17.07 1.91 -12.17
CA GLY A 149 15.95 1.37 -12.96
C GLY A 149 15.81 -0.15 -12.92
N VAL A 150 16.55 -0.88 -12.07
CA VAL A 150 16.56 -2.35 -12.01
C VAL A 150 16.00 -2.94 -10.73
N LYS A 151 15.98 -2.16 -9.65
CA LYS A 151 15.48 -2.56 -8.33
C LYS A 151 14.60 -1.47 -7.76
N ALA A 152 13.48 -1.88 -7.18
CA ALA A 152 12.61 -0.96 -6.45
C ALA A 152 12.28 -1.50 -5.06
N PHE A 153 11.96 -0.58 -4.15
CA PHE A 153 11.36 -0.87 -2.86
C PHE A 153 10.05 -0.11 -2.78
N ILE A 154 8.96 -0.81 -2.42
CA ILE A 154 7.60 -0.25 -2.41
C ILE A 154 6.78 -0.84 -1.26
N GLY A 155 5.86 -0.08 -0.70
CA GLY A 155 4.95 -0.53 0.35
C GLY A 155 4.39 0.61 1.19
N GLY A 156 4.07 0.32 2.45
CA GLY A 156 3.51 1.30 3.37
C GLY A 156 4.55 2.08 4.18
N LEU A 157 5.82 1.63 4.24
CA LEU A 157 6.86 2.20 5.11
C LEU A 157 7.24 3.63 4.71
N ASN A 158 7.04 4.55 5.64
CA ASN A 158 7.64 5.89 5.60
C ASN A 158 9.12 5.84 6.02
N ILE A 159 9.84 6.95 5.99
CA ILE A 159 11.24 7.02 6.47
C ILE A 159 11.25 7.71 7.84
N ALA A 160 11.27 6.90 8.91
CA ALA A 160 11.20 7.37 10.29
C ALA A 160 11.67 6.31 11.29
N ASP A 161 12.20 6.76 12.44
CA ASP A 161 12.67 5.88 13.54
C ASP A 161 11.52 5.04 14.14
N GLU A 162 10.28 5.49 14.05
CA GLU A 162 9.08 4.83 14.58
C GLU A 162 8.83 3.43 13.97
N ASN A 163 9.41 3.16 12.80
CA ASN A 163 9.31 1.87 12.11
C ASN A 163 10.43 0.89 12.49
N THR A 164 11.30 1.23 13.45
CA THR A 164 12.43 0.39 13.84
C THR A 164 12.39 0.03 15.34
N GLY A 165 12.82 -1.22 15.66
CA GLY A 165 12.99 -1.71 17.02
C GLY A 165 14.39 -1.46 17.60
N ARG A 166 15.13 -0.49 17.08
CA ARG A 166 16.51 -0.20 17.53
C ARG A 166 16.57 0.09 19.03
N LYS A 167 17.54 -0.52 19.69
CA LYS A 167 17.82 -0.51 21.15
C LYS A 167 17.35 0.77 21.85
N ARG A 168 16.26 0.67 22.64
CA ARG A 168 15.60 1.67 23.49
C ARG A 168 14.39 2.42 22.92
N GLN A 169 14.09 2.33 21.62
CA GLN A 169 12.80 2.78 21.11
C GLN A 169 11.92 1.55 20.88
N LYS A 170 10.69 1.60 21.41
CA LYS A 170 9.68 0.60 21.05
C LYS A 170 9.30 0.87 19.59
N ILE A 171 9.28 -0.15 18.75
CA ILE A 171 8.56 -0.07 17.46
C ILE A 171 7.16 0.42 17.78
N THR A 172 6.77 1.53 17.19
CA THR A 172 5.42 2.07 17.35
C THR A 172 4.58 1.83 16.11
N VAL A 173 5.22 1.63 14.94
CA VAL A 173 4.55 1.35 13.66
C VAL A 173 5.20 0.14 13.00
N ARG A 174 4.42 -0.92 12.77
CA ARG A 174 4.80 -2.07 11.96
C ARG A 174 4.27 -1.92 10.55
N ASP A 175 5.02 -2.43 9.57
CA ASP A 175 4.59 -2.41 8.17
C ASP A 175 5.24 -3.54 7.37
N THR A 176 4.67 -3.84 6.21
CA THR A 176 5.26 -4.75 5.23
C THR A 176 5.66 -3.96 4.00
N HIS A 177 6.95 -3.93 3.71
CA HIS A 177 7.52 -3.33 2.51
C HIS A 177 7.98 -4.43 1.56
N PHE A 178 8.28 -4.08 0.30
CA PHE A 178 8.67 -5.10 -0.67
C PHE A 178 9.89 -4.66 -1.46
N ARG A 179 10.83 -5.59 -1.66
CA ARG A 179 11.89 -5.44 -2.64
C ARG A 179 11.48 -6.09 -3.94
N ILE A 180 11.49 -5.32 -5.01
CA ILE A 180 11.06 -5.71 -6.35
C ILE A 180 12.23 -5.64 -7.31
N SER A 181 12.35 -6.62 -8.20
CA SER A 181 13.26 -6.58 -9.35
C SER A 181 12.63 -7.28 -10.55
N GLY A 182 13.09 -6.94 -11.74
CA GLY A 182 12.54 -7.44 -13.00
C GLY A 182 11.76 -6.39 -13.79
N PRO A 183 11.09 -6.78 -14.89
CA PRO A 183 10.48 -5.86 -15.86
C PRO A 183 9.44 -4.90 -15.29
N VAL A 184 8.76 -5.25 -14.18
CA VAL A 184 7.78 -4.35 -13.53
C VAL A 184 8.43 -3.07 -12.98
N VAL A 185 9.75 -3.08 -12.68
CA VAL A 185 10.45 -1.87 -12.21
C VAL A 185 10.40 -0.77 -13.26
N ARG A 186 10.38 -1.11 -14.56
CA ARG A 186 10.18 -0.11 -15.63
C ARG A 186 8.85 0.63 -15.50
N GLN A 187 7.77 -0.08 -15.14
CA GLN A 187 6.48 0.58 -14.91
C GLN A 187 6.52 1.50 -13.69
N ILE A 188 7.21 1.08 -12.61
CA ILE A 188 7.40 1.89 -11.39
C ILE A 188 8.24 3.15 -11.72
N THR A 189 9.28 3.01 -12.55
CA THR A 189 10.13 4.11 -12.97
C THR A 189 9.38 5.12 -13.84
N ALA A 190 8.58 4.63 -14.79
CA ALA A 190 7.76 5.50 -15.64
C ALA A 190 6.79 6.35 -14.81
N ASP A 191 6.11 5.74 -13.83
CA ASP A 191 5.20 6.46 -12.93
C ASP A 191 5.95 7.52 -12.08
N PHE A 192 7.18 7.22 -11.61
CA PHE A 192 7.99 8.23 -10.93
C PHE A 192 8.37 9.39 -11.85
N ILE A 193 8.70 9.11 -13.12
CA ILE A 193 9.02 10.14 -14.12
C ILE A 193 7.82 11.07 -14.34
N ASP A 194 6.61 10.50 -14.42
CA ASP A 194 5.37 11.27 -14.58
C ASP A 194 5.09 12.13 -13.34
N ASP A 195 5.22 11.57 -12.12
CA ASP A 195 5.10 12.33 -10.87
C ASP A 195 6.13 13.47 -10.77
N TRP A 196 7.38 13.21 -11.20
CA TRP A 196 8.45 14.20 -11.21
C TRP A 196 8.16 15.32 -12.21
N LEU A 197 7.76 14.98 -13.43
CA LEU A 197 7.35 15.94 -14.46
C LEU A 197 6.20 16.82 -13.95
N PHE A 198 5.18 16.21 -13.34
CA PHE A 198 4.04 16.91 -12.77
C PHE A 198 4.46 17.90 -11.67
N ALA A 199 5.37 17.49 -10.80
CA ALA A 199 5.80 18.29 -9.65
C ALA A 199 6.76 19.43 -10.03
N THR A 200 7.56 19.27 -11.11
CA THR A 200 8.70 20.15 -11.41
C THR A 200 8.67 20.79 -12.80
N GLY A 201 7.99 20.17 -13.76
CA GLY A 201 8.11 20.49 -15.18
C GLY A 201 9.39 19.96 -15.84
N GLU A 202 10.30 19.30 -15.09
CA GLU A 202 11.52 18.69 -15.63
C GLU A 202 11.21 17.36 -16.29
N VAL A 203 11.58 17.21 -17.57
CA VAL A 203 11.50 15.93 -18.28
C VAL A 203 12.74 15.12 -17.98
N LEU A 204 12.58 13.96 -17.35
CA LEU A 204 13.67 13.02 -17.13
C LEU A 204 13.87 12.14 -18.37
N ASP A 205 15.13 11.85 -18.70
CA ASP A 205 15.47 10.99 -19.85
C ASP A 205 15.14 9.53 -19.54
N ASP A 206 14.12 8.98 -20.21
CA ASP A 206 13.66 7.60 -20.04
C ASP A 206 14.79 6.59 -20.23
N ALA A 207 15.67 6.79 -21.20
CA ALA A 207 16.79 5.87 -21.49
C ALA A 207 17.82 5.81 -20.35
N LEU A 208 17.98 6.88 -19.58
CA LEU A 208 18.88 6.95 -18.44
C LEU A 208 18.25 6.32 -17.19
N TRP A 209 16.95 6.55 -16.97
CA TRP A 209 16.23 6.11 -15.78
C TRP A 209 15.73 4.66 -15.87
N ASN A 210 15.57 4.13 -17.08
CA ASN A 210 15.26 2.73 -17.31
C ASN A 210 16.53 1.95 -17.72
N SER A 211 16.59 0.71 -17.31
CA SER A 211 17.66 -0.21 -17.67
C SER A 211 17.10 -1.48 -18.28
N ASP A 212 17.89 -2.19 -19.07
CA ASP A 212 17.55 -3.52 -19.51
C ASP A 212 17.46 -4.47 -18.32
N HIS A 213 16.34 -5.15 -18.19
CA HIS A 213 16.11 -6.10 -17.11
C HIS A 213 16.56 -7.49 -17.52
N HIS A 214 17.50 -8.06 -16.77
CA HIS A 214 17.74 -9.49 -16.87
C HIS A 214 16.53 -10.23 -16.27
N MET A 215 15.88 -11.05 -17.10
CA MET A 215 14.75 -11.89 -16.72
C MET A 215 15.24 -12.97 -15.76
N SER A 216 14.90 -12.89 -14.46
CA SER A 216 15.44 -13.82 -13.45
C SER A 216 14.39 -14.42 -12.52
N GLY A 217 13.18 -13.87 -12.49
CA GLY A 217 12.10 -14.32 -11.60
C GLY A 217 11.02 -15.12 -12.29
N LYS A 218 9.98 -15.51 -11.53
CA LYS A 218 8.80 -16.23 -12.05
C LYS A 218 7.50 -15.48 -11.81
N VAL A 219 7.57 -14.38 -11.07
CA VAL A 219 6.39 -13.61 -10.64
C VAL A 219 5.85 -12.81 -11.81
N LYS A 220 4.53 -12.87 -12.02
CA LYS A 220 3.81 -11.98 -12.94
C LYS A 220 3.27 -10.81 -12.13
N ALA A 221 3.61 -9.59 -12.56
CA ALA A 221 3.25 -8.38 -11.82
C ALA A 221 2.91 -7.21 -12.75
N ARG A 222 2.14 -6.27 -12.22
CA ARG A 222 1.79 -5.00 -12.86
C ARG A 222 1.53 -3.97 -11.78
N ILE A 223 1.88 -2.70 -12.00
CA ILE A 223 1.49 -1.62 -11.11
C ILE A 223 0.06 -1.17 -11.40
N ILE A 224 -0.59 -0.74 -10.32
CA ILE A 224 -1.86 -0.02 -10.34
C ILE A 224 -1.61 1.29 -9.63
N VAL A 225 -1.92 2.38 -10.28
CA VAL A 225 -1.78 3.72 -9.71
C VAL A 225 -3.17 4.31 -9.45
N SER A 226 -3.22 5.26 -8.53
CA SER A 226 -4.40 6.04 -8.24
C SER A 226 -3.98 7.49 -8.08
N GLY A 227 -4.79 8.39 -8.59
CA GLY A 227 -4.59 9.82 -8.54
C GLY A 227 -5.88 10.57 -8.85
N PRO A 228 -5.90 11.90 -8.70
CA PRO A 228 -7.08 12.72 -8.95
C PRO A 228 -7.32 13.02 -10.44
N ASP A 229 -6.54 12.45 -11.31
CA ASP A 229 -6.52 12.65 -12.77
C ASP A 229 -7.22 11.50 -13.53
N GLN A 230 -6.70 11.13 -14.71
CA GLN A 230 -7.20 10.03 -15.55
C GLN A 230 -7.07 8.65 -14.89
N GLU A 231 -6.28 8.54 -13.82
CA GLU A 231 -6.05 7.30 -13.08
C GLU A 231 -7.06 7.11 -11.93
N THR A 232 -7.98 8.07 -11.75
CA THR A 232 -9.11 7.95 -10.83
C THR A 232 -9.88 6.67 -11.13
N GLU A 233 -10.15 5.89 -10.08
CA GLU A 233 -10.88 4.62 -10.12
C GLU A 233 -10.09 3.38 -10.56
N GLN A 234 -8.87 3.45 -11.10
CA GLN A 234 -8.10 2.25 -11.47
C GLN A 234 -7.97 1.27 -10.29
N LEU A 235 -7.66 1.80 -9.11
CA LEU A 235 -7.55 1.00 -7.89
C LEU A 235 -8.90 0.41 -7.46
N SER A 236 -9.97 1.22 -7.44
CA SER A 236 -11.31 0.76 -7.06
C SER A 236 -11.83 -0.33 -7.98
N ILE A 237 -11.66 -0.18 -9.29
CA ILE A 237 -12.05 -1.18 -10.30
C ILE A 237 -11.20 -2.46 -10.13
N THR A 238 -9.91 -2.33 -9.85
CA THR A 238 -9.03 -3.48 -9.59
C THR A 238 -9.50 -4.27 -8.37
N LEU A 239 -9.77 -3.59 -7.25
CA LEU A 239 -10.26 -4.22 -6.02
C LEU A 239 -11.62 -4.90 -6.25
N LEU A 240 -12.55 -4.22 -6.91
CA LEU A 240 -13.86 -4.77 -7.25
C LEU A 240 -13.74 -6.01 -8.13
N SER A 241 -12.86 -5.97 -9.13
CA SER A 241 -12.60 -7.11 -10.03
C SER A 241 -11.99 -8.29 -9.27
N ALA A 242 -11.05 -8.03 -8.36
CA ALA A 242 -10.43 -9.06 -7.54
C ALA A 242 -11.44 -9.71 -6.56
N ILE A 243 -12.31 -8.92 -5.91
CA ILE A 243 -13.41 -9.42 -5.06
C ILE A 243 -14.37 -10.29 -5.88
N THR A 244 -14.67 -9.87 -7.11
CA THR A 244 -15.58 -10.60 -8.01
C THR A 244 -14.96 -11.92 -8.47
N ALA A 245 -13.65 -11.94 -8.74
CA ALA A 245 -12.92 -13.12 -9.17
C ALA A 245 -12.75 -14.18 -8.06
N ALA A 246 -12.88 -13.80 -6.79
CA ALA A 246 -12.69 -14.67 -5.64
C ALA A 246 -13.63 -15.90 -5.67
N GLN A 247 -13.06 -17.08 -5.40
CA GLN A 247 -13.75 -18.36 -5.38
C GLN A 247 -13.77 -19.03 -3.99
N LYS A 248 -12.81 -18.71 -3.12
CA LYS A 248 -12.62 -19.34 -1.81
C LYS A 248 -12.48 -18.33 -0.68
N SER A 249 -11.55 -17.39 -0.82
CA SER A 249 -11.20 -16.48 0.27
C SER A 249 -10.72 -15.13 -0.21
N ILE A 250 -10.99 -14.11 0.60
CA ILE A 250 -10.47 -12.76 0.48
C ILE A 250 -9.88 -12.38 1.83
N LYS A 251 -8.59 -12.03 1.88
CA LYS A 251 -7.92 -11.57 3.09
C LYS A 251 -7.38 -10.16 2.88
N ILE A 252 -7.67 -9.27 3.81
CA ILE A 252 -7.30 -7.85 3.76
C ILE A 252 -6.61 -7.47 5.06
N ALA A 253 -5.48 -6.79 5.00
CA ALA A 253 -4.90 -6.06 6.12
C ALA A 253 -4.71 -4.60 5.71
N THR A 254 -5.23 -3.68 6.52
CA THR A 254 -5.14 -2.24 6.26
C THR A 254 -5.23 -1.45 7.56
N PRO A 255 -4.49 -0.34 7.71
CA PRO A 255 -4.58 0.50 8.90
C PRO A 255 -5.90 1.26 8.99
N TYR A 256 -6.50 1.60 7.85
CA TYR A 256 -7.76 2.33 7.76
C TYR A 256 -8.69 1.60 6.81
N PHE A 257 -9.84 1.16 7.33
CA PHE A 257 -10.83 0.41 6.57
C PHE A 257 -12.14 1.19 6.52
N LEU A 258 -12.22 2.10 5.55
CA LEU A 258 -13.37 2.97 5.27
C LEU A 258 -13.67 2.97 3.76
N PRO A 259 -13.84 1.79 3.14
CA PRO A 259 -14.16 1.69 1.72
C PRO A 259 -15.50 2.35 1.42
N ASP A 260 -15.70 2.73 0.17
CA ASP A 260 -16.98 3.24 -0.29
C ASP A 260 -18.07 2.15 -0.31
N GLU A 261 -19.31 2.55 -0.57
CA GLU A 261 -20.46 1.64 -0.55
C GLU A 261 -20.38 0.54 -1.62
N LEU A 262 -19.69 0.80 -2.75
CA LEU A 262 -19.52 -0.18 -3.81
C LEU A 262 -18.64 -1.34 -3.35
N LEU A 263 -17.48 -1.04 -2.78
CA LEU A 263 -16.56 -2.06 -2.24
C LEU A 263 -17.17 -2.77 -1.01
N MET A 264 -17.89 -2.04 -0.15
CA MET A 264 -18.63 -2.64 0.96
C MET A 264 -19.65 -3.67 0.47
N SER A 265 -20.46 -3.29 -0.51
CA SER A 265 -21.48 -4.18 -1.10
C SER A 265 -20.86 -5.38 -1.79
N ALA A 266 -19.73 -5.20 -2.48
CA ALA A 266 -18.99 -6.29 -3.12
C ALA A 266 -18.46 -7.31 -2.10
N LEU A 267 -17.90 -6.87 -0.97
CA LEU A 267 -17.44 -7.76 0.11
C LEU A 267 -18.61 -8.50 0.77
N GLN A 268 -19.73 -7.82 1.01
CA GLN A 268 -20.96 -8.44 1.53
C GLN A 268 -21.49 -9.52 0.58
N LEU A 269 -21.52 -9.23 -0.73
CA LEU A 269 -21.96 -10.17 -1.75
C LEU A 269 -21.02 -11.39 -1.81
N ALA A 270 -19.69 -11.17 -1.74
CA ALA A 270 -18.72 -12.26 -1.69
C ALA A 270 -18.97 -13.17 -0.49
N ALA A 271 -19.13 -12.62 0.71
CA ALA A 271 -19.45 -13.39 1.91
C ALA A 271 -20.79 -14.16 1.78
N THR A 272 -21.83 -13.52 1.22
CA THR A 272 -23.13 -14.17 0.97
C THR A 272 -23.02 -15.32 -0.04
N ARG A 273 -22.11 -15.24 -1.00
CA ARG A 273 -21.78 -16.33 -1.94
C ARG A 273 -21.02 -17.48 -1.29
N GLY A 274 -20.63 -17.36 -0.01
CA GLY A 274 -19.87 -18.36 0.72
C GLY A 274 -18.35 -18.22 0.61
N ILE A 275 -17.85 -17.09 0.11
CA ILE A 275 -16.41 -16.74 0.11
C ILE A 275 -16.04 -16.35 1.55
N GLU A 276 -14.94 -16.89 2.07
CA GLU A 276 -14.40 -16.45 3.35
C GLU A 276 -13.79 -15.04 3.20
N VAL A 277 -14.38 -14.04 3.83
CA VAL A 277 -13.88 -12.67 3.83
C VAL A 277 -13.29 -12.36 5.20
N LYS A 278 -11.97 -12.20 5.28
CA LYS A 278 -11.22 -11.85 6.49
C LYS A 278 -10.58 -10.48 6.35
N ILE A 279 -10.85 -9.61 7.33
CA ILE A 279 -10.34 -8.24 7.39
C ILE A 279 -9.57 -8.07 8.69
N VAL A 280 -8.34 -7.60 8.61
CA VAL A 280 -7.49 -7.30 9.76
C VAL A 280 -7.22 -5.81 9.80
N ILE A 281 -7.65 -5.17 10.91
CA ILE A 281 -7.44 -3.75 11.20
C ILE A 281 -6.65 -3.62 12.50
N PRO A 282 -5.96 -2.49 12.79
CA PRO A 282 -5.31 -2.31 14.08
C PRO A 282 -6.32 -2.25 15.23
N GLU A 283 -5.90 -2.68 16.42
CA GLU A 283 -6.71 -2.52 17.63
C GLU A 283 -6.92 -1.06 18.00
N PHE A 284 -5.88 -0.24 17.79
CA PHE A 284 -5.91 1.23 17.90
C PHE A 284 -5.06 1.79 16.77
N SER A 285 -5.61 2.75 16.03
CA SER A 285 -4.84 3.49 15.03
C SER A 285 -4.17 4.72 15.66
N ASP A 286 -3.34 5.37 14.90
CA ASP A 286 -2.73 6.67 15.23
C ASP A 286 -3.70 7.85 15.08
N HIS A 287 -4.90 7.60 14.52
CA HIS A 287 -5.96 8.58 14.30
C HIS A 287 -7.30 8.13 14.90
N ALA A 288 -7.61 8.57 16.13
CA ALA A 288 -8.83 8.19 16.82
C ALA A 288 -10.14 8.43 16.03
N PRO A 289 -10.31 9.51 15.23
CA PRO A 289 -11.50 9.66 14.39
C PRO A 289 -11.66 8.54 13.35
N MET A 290 -10.55 8.02 12.79
CA MET A 290 -10.59 6.87 11.86
C MET A 290 -11.12 5.63 12.57
N ASP A 291 -10.66 5.35 13.80
CA ASP A 291 -11.18 4.22 14.60
C ASP A 291 -12.68 4.34 14.85
N TRP A 292 -13.14 5.54 15.19
CA TRP A 292 -14.57 5.78 15.45
C TRP A 292 -15.41 5.56 14.17
N ALA A 293 -14.96 6.08 13.04
CA ALA A 293 -15.61 5.88 11.75
C ALA A 293 -15.63 4.40 11.34
N MET A 294 -14.49 3.67 11.49
CA MET A 294 -14.40 2.24 11.18
C MET A 294 -15.39 1.41 12.01
N HIS A 295 -15.52 1.68 13.30
CA HIS A 295 -16.49 0.99 14.14
C HIS A 295 -17.94 1.19 13.69
N ALA A 296 -18.31 2.37 13.18
CA ALA A 296 -19.63 2.62 12.64
C ALA A 296 -19.85 2.01 11.24
N HIS A 297 -18.75 1.63 10.55
CA HIS A 297 -18.79 1.19 9.16
C HIS A 297 -18.79 -0.34 9.00
N ILE A 298 -18.18 -1.07 9.93
CA ILE A 298 -17.93 -2.53 9.83
C ILE A 298 -19.18 -3.38 10.12
N GLY A 299 -20.17 -2.86 10.86
CA GLY A 299 -21.36 -3.63 11.30
C GLY A 299 -22.02 -4.47 10.19
N PRO A 300 -22.33 -3.91 9.02
CA PRO A 300 -22.96 -4.65 7.91
C PRO A 300 -22.14 -5.84 7.40
N LEU A 301 -20.80 -5.78 7.46
CA LEU A 301 -19.95 -6.91 7.09
C LEU A 301 -20.04 -8.05 8.09
N LEU A 302 -20.02 -7.74 9.39
CA LEU A 302 -20.19 -8.74 10.45
C LEU A 302 -21.56 -9.43 10.38
N GLN A 303 -22.62 -8.70 9.99
CA GLN A 303 -23.98 -9.26 9.83
C GLN A 303 -24.06 -10.36 8.77
N VAL A 304 -23.28 -10.24 7.69
CA VAL A 304 -23.27 -11.24 6.61
C VAL A 304 -22.20 -12.31 6.79
N GLY A 305 -21.48 -12.30 7.93
CA GLY A 305 -20.50 -13.34 8.28
C GLY A 305 -19.06 -13.06 7.85
N CYS A 306 -18.73 -11.84 7.46
CA CYS A 306 -17.32 -11.47 7.30
C CYS A 306 -16.59 -11.55 8.65
N LEU A 307 -15.34 -12.01 8.61
CA LEU A 307 -14.48 -12.16 9.77
C LEU A 307 -13.61 -10.89 9.93
N VAL A 308 -13.86 -10.13 10.97
CA VAL A 308 -13.05 -8.94 11.27
C VAL A 308 -12.18 -9.20 12.48
N TYR A 309 -10.90 -8.94 12.38
CA TYR A 309 -9.91 -9.13 13.44
C TYR A 309 -9.15 -7.84 13.73
N ARG A 310 -8.71 -7.71 14.97
CA ARG A 310 -7.83 -6.64 15.41
C ARG A 310 -6.40 -7.16 15.53
N ALA A 311 -5.47 -6.42 14.94
CA ALA A 311 -4.03 -6.58 15.15
C ALA A 311 -3.64 -5.88 16.46
N PRO A 312 -2.90 -6.57 17.38
CA PRO A 312 -2.43 -5.94 18.60
C PRO A 312 -1.37 -4.87 18.30
N GLN A 313 -1.12 -4.02 19.31
CA GLN A 313 0.00 -3.08 19.22
C GLN A 313 1.36 -3.82 19.11
N PRO A 314 2.34 -3.27 18.39
CA PRO A 314 2.40 -1.92 17.79
C PRO A 314 1.46 -1.74 16.59
N PHE A 315 1.11 -0.47 16.29
CA PHE A 315 0.21 -0.10 15.20
C PHE A 315 0.66 -0.73 13.86
N ASN A 316 -0.19 -1.57 13.26
CA ASN A 316 0.10 -2.21 11.99
C ASN A 316 -0.41 -1.35 10.84
N HIS A 317 0.53 -0.87 10.03
CA HIS A 317 0.29 0.03 8.91
C HIS A 317 0.40 -0.69 7.55
N SER A 318 0.47 -2.02 7.49
CA SER A 318 0.53 -2.81 6.25
C SER A 318 -0.74 -2.68 5.41
N LYS A 319 -0.60 -2.64 4.09
CA LYS A 319 -1.69 -2.62 3.12
C LYS A 319 -1.53 -3.82 2.19
N LEU A 320 -2.27 -4.88 2.50
CA LEU A 320 -2.19 -6.18 1.84
C LEU A 320 -3.58 -6.68 1.50
N MET A 321 -3.75 -7.22 0.31
CA MET A 321 -4.92 -8.02 -0.07
C MET A 321 -4.46 -9.30 -0.72
N VAL A 322 -5.11 -10.41 -0.37
CA VAL A 322 -4.87 -11.74 -0.95
C VAL A 322 -6.21 -12.34 -1.34
N VAL A 323 -6.27 -12.94 -2.53
CA VAL A 323 -7.44 -13.65 -3.02
C VAL A 323 -7.04 -15.09 -3.35
N ASP A 324 -7.74 -16.05 -2.74
CA ASP A 324 -7.63 -17.51 -2.98
C ASP A 324 -6.21 -18.09 -2.81
N ASP A 325 -5.32 -17.41 -2.06
CA ASP A 325 -3.88 -17.71 -1.97
C ASP A 325 -3.17 -17.83 -3.33
N ALA A 326 -3.67 -17.10 -4.33
CA ALA A 326 -3.21 -17.16 -5.72
C ALA A 326 -2.84 -15.78 -6.28
N TRP A 327 -3.57 -14.76 -5.92
CA TRP A 327 -3.36 -13.37 -6.30
C TRP A 327 -3.18 -12.50 -5.07
N CYS A 328 -2.33 -11.49 -5.16
CA CYS A 328 -2.19 -10.51 -4.10
C CYS A 328 -1.97 -9.11 -4.64
N LEU A 329 -2.34 -8.12 -3.81
CA LEU A 329 -2.11 -6.70 -4.01
C LEU A 329 -1.45 -6.12 -2.77
N PHE A 330 -0.42 -5.31 -2.96
CA PHE A 330 0.26 -4.60 -1.88
C PHE A 330 0.80 -3.26 -2.38
N GLY A 331 1.01 -2.32 -1.46
CA GLY A 331 1.52 -1.00 -1.84
C GLY A 331 1.25 0.07 -0.80
N SER A 332 0.99 1.29 -1.27
CA SER A 332 0.73 2.44 -0.42
C SER A 332 -0.76 2.68 -0.09
N PRO A 333 -1.77 2.23 -0.91
CA PRO A 333 -3.15 2.62 -0.70
C PRO A 333 -3.78 1.97 0.53
N ASN A 334 -4.47 2.77 1.33
CA ASN A 334 -5.40 2.28 2.34
C ASN A 334 -6.75 1.90 1.71
N TRP A 335 -7.60 1.24 2.48
CA TRP A 335 -8.98 0.99 2.11
C TRP A 335 -9.90 2.13 2.56
N ASP A 336 -9.60 3.36 2.10
CA ASP A 336 -10.39 4.55 2.38
C ASP A 336 -10.64 5.37 1.11
N THR A 337 -11.66 6.23 1.15
CA THR A 337 -12.08 7.04 0.00
C THR A 337 -10.96 7.99 -0.46
N ARG A 338 -10.11 8.44 0.46
CA ARG A 338 -9.03 9.35 0.14
C ARG A 338 -7.93 8.68 -0.69
N SER A 339 -7.53 7.47 -0.31
CA SER A 339 -6.56 6.67 -1.07
C SER A 339 -7.11 6.25 -2.45
N MET A 340 -8.44 6.07 -2.56
CA MET A 340 -9.06 5.66 -3.83
C MET A 340 -9.21 6.81 -4.84
N ARG A 341 -9.27 8.09 -4.40
CA ARG A 341 -9.68 9.21 -5.26
C ARG A 341 -8.81 10.45 -5.23
N LEU A 342 -8.10 10.71 -4.14
CA LEU A 342 -7.42 11.99 -3.93
C LEU A 342 -5.91 11.87 -3.82
N ASN A 343 -5.41 10.79 -3.25
CA ASN A 343 -3.99 10.60 -3.07
C ASN A 343 -3.36 10.02 -4.34
N PHE A 344 -2.12 10.43 -4.60
CA PHE A 344 -1.25 9.70 -5.51
C PHE A 344 -0.74 8.44 -4.81
N GLU A 345 -1.22 7.29 -5.25
CA GLU A 345 -0.94 5.98 -4.66
C GLU A 345 -0.36 5.04 -5.69
N MET A 346 0.37 4.04 -5.23
CA MET A 346 0.84 2.94 -6.07
C MET A 346 0.68 1.61 -5.35
N ALA A 347 0.05 0.67 -6.03
CA ALA A 347 0.01 -0.73 -5.64
C ALA A 347 0.63 -1.61 -6.72
N ILE A 348 1.01 -2.83 -6.35
CA ILE A 348 1.45 -3.88 -7.28
C ILE A 348 0.49 -5.05 -7.12
N GLU A 349 -0.15 -5.46 -8.23
CA GLU A 349 -0.81 -6.75 -8.28
C GLU A 349 0.17 -7.84 -8.71
N VAL A 350 0.03 -9.01 -8.09
CA VAL A 350 0.90 -10.16 -8.33
C VAL A 350 0.07 -11.42 -8.48
N TYR A 351 0.40 -12.21 -9.51
CA TYR A 351 -0.13 -13.55 -9.75
C TYR A 351 0.97 -14.57 -9.45
N ASP A 352 1.04 -14.98 -8.18
CA ASP A 352 2.02 -15.96 -7.68
C ASP A 352 1.51 -16.58 -6.37
N SER A 353 1.24 -17.89 -6.39
CA SER A 353 0.65 -18.58 -5.23
C SER A 353 1.60 -18.65 -4.03
N LEU A 354 2.92 -18.67 -4.27
CA LEU A 354 3.89 -18.71 -3.17
C LEU A 354 3.89 -17.41 -2.38
N LEU A 355 3.98 -16.26 -3.09
CA LEU A 355 3.91 -14.95 -2.45
C LEU A 355 2.52 -14.72 -1.82
N ALA A 356 1.44 -15.06 -2.54
CA ALA A 356 0.09 -14.90 -2.03
C ALA A 356 -0.12 -15.69 -0.73
N SER A 357 0.31 -16.97 -0.67
CA SER A 357 0.25 -17.78 0.54
C SER A 357 1.11 -17.21 1.68
N GLN A 358 2.29 -16.66 1.38
CA GLN A 358 3.14 -16.01 2.37
C GLN A 358 2.46 -14.78 2.96
N LEU A 359 1.85 -13.91 2.13
CA LEU A 359 1.11 -12.74 2.60
C LEU A 359 -0.17 -13.12 3.36
N SER A 360 -0.84 -14.19 2.93
CA SER A 360 -1.98 -14.77 3.64
C SER A 360 -1.62 -15.14 5.07
N LEU A 361 -0.47 -15.80 5.28
CA LEU A 361 0.04 -16.15 6.61
C LEU A 361 0.37 -14.91 7.44
N ILE A 362 0.96 -13.87 6.84
CA ILE A 362 1.24 -12.60 7.51
C ILE A 362 -0.06 -11.95 8.00
N ILE A 363 -1.10 -11.92 7.16
CA ILE A 363 -2.43 -11.40 7.54
C ILE A 363 -3.02 -12.23 8.68
N ASP A 364 -2.95 -13.56 8.61
CA ASP A 364 -3.49 -14.45 9.61
C ASP A 364 -2.81 -14.30 10.97
N GLN A 365 -1.49 -14.16 11.00
CA GLN A 365 -0.71 -13.96 12.23
C GLN A 365 -0.98 -12.60 12.90
N ASN A 366 -1.28 -11.57 12.11
CA ASN A 366 -1.60 -10.24 12.63
C ASN A 366 -3.04 -10.15 13.16
N GLY A 367 -3.98 -10.93 12.66
CA GLY A 367 -5.38 -10.93 13.08
C GLY A 367 -5.62 -11.79 14.30
N VAL A 368 -5.37 -11.24 15.49
CA VAL A 368 -5.39 -12.03 16.75
C VAL A 368 -6.75 -11.96 17.46
N LYS A 369 -7.35 -10.78 17.58
CA LYS A 369 -8.56 -10.56 18.39
C LYS A 369 -9.78 -10.38 17.47
N PRO A 370 -10.74 -11.31 17.46
CA PRO A 370 -11.94 -11.16 16.65
C PRO A 370 -12.79 -9.98 17.16
N MET A 371 -13.43 -9.29 16.21
CA MET A 371 -14.47 -8.32 16.47
C MET A 371 -15.83 -8.97 16.23
N THR A 372 -16.76 -8.80 17.15
CA THR A 372 -18.10 -9.39 17.05
C THR A 372 -19.18 -8.31 16.94
N LEU A 373 -20.30 -8.66 16.30
CA LEU A 373 -21.46 -7.78 16.20
C LEU A 373 -21.97 -7.41 17.60
N ASN A 374 -22.05 -8.39 18.53
CA ASN A 374 -22.48 -8.15 19.91
C ASN A 374 -21.61 -7.12 20.62
N GLU A 375 -20.29 -7.14 20.39
CA GLU A 375 -19.37 -6.13 20.96
C GLU A 375 -19.68 -4.73 20.42
N LEU A 376 -19.95 -4.59 19.11
CA LEU A 376 -20.35 -3.30 18.54
C LEU A 376 -21.70 -2.83 19.06
N GLU A 377 -22.66 -3.75 19.21
CA GLU A 377 -24.02 -3.44 19.70
C GLU A 377 -24.06 -3.12 21.19
N ALA A 378 -23.18 -3.69 21.99
CA ALA A 378 -23.08 -3.44 23.42
C ALA A 378 -22.53 -2.05 23.78
N ARG A 379 -22.02 -1.29 22.81
CA ARG A 379 -21.46 0.05 23.01
C ARG A 379 -22.58 1.04 23.36
N SER A 380 -22.28 2.01 24.23
CA SER A 380 -23.27 2.99 24.67
C SER A 380 -23.81 3.84 23.51
N LEU A 381 -25.03 4.33 23.63
CA LEU A 381 -25.66 5.16 22.59
C LEU A 381 -24.83 6.40 22.27
N VAL A 382 -24.24 7.04 23.28
CA VAL A 382 -23.38 8.23 23.12
C VAL A 382 -22.18 7.92 22.22
N VAL A 383 -21.53 6.76 22.44
CA VAL A 383 -20.39 6.31 21.63
C VAL A 383 -20.84 6.02 20.20
N LYS A 384 -21.97 5.33 20.02
CA LYS A 384 -22.52 5.06 18.68
C LYS A 384 -22.87 6.33 17.91
N CYS A 385 -23.47 7.33 18.58
CA CYS A 385 -23.79 8.62 17.97
C CYS A 385 -22.53 9.39 17.57
N ARG A 386 -21.50 9.41 18.42
CA ARG A 386 -20.19 9.99 18.08
C ARG A 386 -19.60 9.34 16.82
N ASP A 387 -19.54 8.02 16.80
CA ASP A 387 -18.95 7.25 15.71
C ASP A 387 -19.73 7.44 14.40
N ALA A 388 -21.05 7.47 14.48
CA ALA A 388 -21.91 7.77 13.33
C ALA A 388 -21.71 9.20 12.81
N ALA A 389 -21.57 10.18 13.69
CA ALA A 389 -21.29 11.56 13.31
C ALA A 389 -19.93 11.70 12.61
N VAL A 390 -18.89 11.03 13.13
CA VAL A 390 -17.56 11.03 12.49
C VAL A 390 -17.59 10.30 11.16
N ARG A 391 -18.39 9.23 11.02
CA ARG A 391 -18.59 8.55 9.74
C ARG A 391 -19.08 9.47 8.62
N LEU A 392 -19.88 10.49 8.93
CA LEU A 392 -20.31 11.47 7.92
C LEU A 392 -19.16 12.32 7.36
N LEU A 393 -18.03 12.34 8.04
CA LEU A 393 -16.81 13.05 7.63
C LEU A 393 -15.86 12.19 6.77
N ILE A 394 -16.22 10.92 6.48
CA ILE A 394 -15.36 9.99 5.69
C ILE A 394 -14.80 10.63 4.41
N PRO A 395 -15.55 11.42 3.61
CA PRO A 395 -15.00 12.06 2.41
C PRO A 395 -13.84 13.03 2.69
N TYR A 396 -13.66 13.44 3.95
CA TYR A 396 -12.66 14.41 4.41
C TYR A 396 -11.58 13.80 5.32
N LEU A 397 -11.81 12.56 5.81
CA LEU A 397 -10.88 11.77 6.62
C LEU A 397 -9.91 10.95 5.73
#